data_4ab45d8612c105f420381cd662b5ecc6
#
_entry.id   4ab45d8612c105f420381cd662b5ecc6
#
_cell.length_a   1.000
_cell.length_b   1.000
_cell.length_c   1.000
_cell.angle_alpha   90.00
_cell.angle_beta   90.00
_cell.angle_gamma   90.00
#
_symmetry.space_group_name_H-M   'P 1'
#
loop_
_entity.id
_entity.type
_entity.pdbx_description
1 polymer ?
#
loop_
_entity_poly.entity_id
_entity_poly.type
_entity_poly.pdbx_seq_one_letter_code
_entity_poly.pdbx_strand_id
1 'polypeptide(L)'
;VITECATESNNWVLKGIYFDKILKGDKKRIVTTTVEHPAIGATCAFLESLGVEITKVDVNNQGVITADDLRNVMSDDVALVSVMWANNETGMIFPIKELASVAHEFGALFHTDAVQAVGKIPVDVQDANVDFLSFSGHKFHAPKGVGALYIKNSMPLTSLLHGGEHMGGRRSGTLNVAGIVAMGQALENANKFLAFEQSHVGRLRNKLEDALLSLPDVTVVGDRANRVPNTILVSIKG
;
A
#
# COMPACT_ATOMS: atom_id res chain seq x y z
N VAL A 1 12.81 7.50 1.93
CA VAL A 1 13.61 7.06 3.10
C VAL A 1 13.69 5.54 3.09
N ILE A 2 14.87 4.97 3.38
CA ILE A 2 15.04 3.51 3.47
C ILE A 2 14.53 3.00 4.81
N THR A 3 13.83 1.86 4.76
CA THR A 3 13.33 1.10 5.92
C THR A 3 13.76 -0.36 5.81
N GLU A 4 13.51 -1.18 6.82
CA GLU A 4 13.78 -2.62 6.75
C GLU A 4 12.74 -3.37 5.91
N CYS A 5 11.51 -2.88 5.89
CA CYS A 5 10.41 -3.45 5.09
C CYS A 5 9.19 -2.51 5.11
N ALA A 6 8.17 -2.82 4.32
CA ALA A 6 6.93 -2.05 4.30
C ALA A 6 6.17 -2.08 5.64
N THR A 7 6.33 -3.11 6.45
CA THR A 7 5.74 -3.13 7.81
C THR A 7 6.27 -1.97 8.67
N GLU A 8 7.58 -1.71 8.62
CA GLU A 8 8.17 -0.53 9.27
C GLU A 8 7.61 0.76 8.66
N SER A 9 7.57 0.87 7.34
CA SER A 9 7.06 2.04 6.64
C SER A 9 5.59 2.33 6.98
N ASN A 10 4.73 1.32 6.96
CA ASN A 10 3.31 1.42 7.31
C ASN A 10 3.10 1.88 8.76
N ASN A 11 3.82 1.25 9.70
CA ASN A 11 3.81 1.66 11.10
C ASN A 11 4.28 3.10 11.26
N TRP A 12 5.32 3.50 10.52
CA TRP A 12 5.86 4.84 10.62
C TRP A 12 4.85 5.89 10.15
N VAL A 13 4.20 5.69 9.00
CA VAL A 13 3.19 6.64 8.52
C VAL A 13 2.04 6.75 9.50
N LEU A 14 1.42 5.63 9.90
CA LEU A 14 0.25 5.65 10.79
C LEU A 14 0.56 6.28 12.16
N LYS A 15 1.68 5.87 12.77
CA LYS A 15 2.10 6.42 14.07
C LYS A 15 2.61 7.86 13.96
N GLY A 16 3.32 8.21 12.88
CA GLY A 16 3.76 9.58 12.64
C GLY A 16 2.57 10.54 12.51
N ILE A 17 1.54 10.16 11.75
CA ILE A 17 0.31 10.96 11.65
C ILE A 17 -0.42 11.07 13.00
N TYR A 18 -0.43 10.00 13.79
CA TYR A 18 -0.93 10.08 15.15
C TYR A 18 -0.22 11.17 15.97
N PHE A 19 1.12 11.19 15.99
CA PHE A 19 1.89 12.19 16.73
C PHE A 19 1.77 13.60 16.13
N ASP A 20 1.73 13.72 14.81
CA ASP A 20 1.83 15.01 14.14
C ASP A 20 0.48 15.72 13.97
N LYS A 21 -0.63 14.98 13.92
CA LYS A 21 -1.98 15.52 13.65
C LYS A 21 -2.98 15.18 14.75
N ILE A 22 -3.08 13.91 15.13
CA ILE A 22 -4.18 13.46 15.99
C ILE A 22 -3.91 13.82 17.44
N LEU A 23 -2.72 13.52 17.95
CA LEU A 23 -2.34 13.85 19.34
C LEU A 23 -2.32 15.36 19.60
N LYS A 24 -2.08 16.18 18.58
CA LYS A 24 -2.15 17.65 18.66
C LYS A 24 -3.58 18.19 18.64
N GLY A 25 -4.58 17.36 18.32
CA GLY A 25 -5.98 17.74 18.28
C GLY A 25 -6.44 18.38 16.98
N ASP A 26 -5.57 18.40 15.94
CA ASP A 26 -5.93 18.98 14.64
C ASP A 26 -6.96 18.13 13.91
N LYS A 27 -6.86 16.82 14.05
CA LYS A 27 -7.68 15.77 13.43
C LYS A 27 -7.85 14.63 14.42
N LYS A 28 -8.74 13.65 14.16
CA LYS A 28 -8.96 12.55 15.12
C LYS A 28 -9.12 11.17 14.50
N ARG A 29 -9.28 11.08 13.17
CA ARG A 29 -9.68 9.85 12.50
C ARG A 29 -8.73 9.42 11.40
N ILE A 30 -8.58 8.10 11.25
CA ILE A 30 -7.91 7.46 10.12
C ILE A 30 -8.95 6.61 9.37
N VAL A 31 -8.98 6.70 8.05
CA VAL A 31 -9.82 5.87 7.17
C VAL A 31 -8.93 4.86 6.45
N THR A 32 -9.36 3.59 6.43
CA THR A 32 -8.66 2.50 5.73
C THR A 32 -9.67 1.50 5.17
N THR A 33 -9.22 0.39 4.58
CA THR A 33 -10.12 -0.65 4.07
C THR A 33 -10.16 -1.89 4.97
N THR A 34 -11.17 -2.74 4.79
CA THR A 34 -11.26 -4.03 5.51
C THR A 34 -10.32 -5.09 4.98
N VAL A 35 -9.65 -4.85 3.85
CA VAL A 35 -8.82 -5.83 3.14
C VAL A 35 -7.32 -5.50 3.15
N GLU A 36 -6.90 -4.58 4.00
CA GLU A 36 -5.51 -4.19 4.15
C GLU A 36 -4.62 -5.33 4.68
N HIS A 37 -3.33 -5.24 4.38
CA HIS A 37 -2.34 -6.11 4.99
C HIS A 37 -2.33 -5.95 6.53
N PRO A 38 -2.07 -7.01 7.31
CA PRO A 38 -2.00 -6.94 8.78
C PRO A 38 -1.12 -5.82 9.34
N ALA A 39 -0.08 -5.38 8.61
CA ALA A 39 0.76 -4.25 9.02
C ALA A 39 -0.02 -2.92 9.14
N ILE A 40 -1.11 -2.75 8.40
CA ILE A 40 -2.04 -1.62 8.55
C ILE A 40 -3.07 -1.96 9.62
N GLY A 41 -3.79 -3.08 9.49
CA GLY A 41 -4.86 -3.43 10.41
C GLY A 41 -4.45 -3.53 11.87
N ALA A 42 -3.33 -4.19 12.16
CA ALA A 42 -2.81 -4.31 13.52
C ALA A 42 -2.31 -2.96 14.08
N THR A 43 -1.71 -2.10 13.22
CA THR A 43 -1.30 -0.76 13.65
C THR A 43 -2.51 0.12 13.91
N CYS A 44 -3.57 0.03 13.11
CA CYS A 44 -4.84 0.72 13.37
C CYS A 44 -5.45 0.26 14.71
N ALA A 45 -5.53 -1.04 14.98
CA ALA A 45 -6.04 -1.56 16.24
C ALA A 45 -5.22 -1.07 17.45
N PHE A 46 -3.88 -0.99 17.32
CA PHE A 46 -3.04 -0.38 18.34
C PHE A 46 -3.39 1.10 18.55
N LEU A 47 -3.59 1.88 17.48
CA LEU A 47 -3.94 3.30 17.60
C LEU A 47 -5.35 3.50 18.15
N GLU A 48 -6.30 2.61 17.87
CA GLU A 48 -7.64 2.61 18.51
C GLU A 48 -7.52 2.48 20.03
N SER A 49 -6.59 1.66 20.55
CA SER A 49 -6.33 1.55 21.99
C SER A 49 -5.77 2.83 22.61
N LEU A 50 -5.27 3.76 21.79
CA LEU A 50 -4.81 5.10 22.18
C LEU A 50 -5.87 6.19 21.94
N GLY A 51 -7.09 5.81 21.55
CA GLY A 51 -8.21 6.73 21.34
C GLY A 51 -8.36 7.31 19.93
N VAL A 52 -7.64 6.76 18.93
CA VAL A 52 -7.82 7.16 17.53
C VAL A 52 -9.11 6.54 16.97
N GLU A 53 -9.91 7.33 16.29
CA GLU A 53 -11.07 6.81 15.57
C GLU A 53 -10.62 6.15 14.25
N ILE A 54 -10.94 4.86 14.05
CA ILE A 54 -10.63 4.13 12.82
C ILE A 54 -11.92 3.82 12.07
N THR A 55 -12.02 4.28 10.83
CA THR A 55 -13.11 3.91 9.92
C THR A 55 -12.57 2.94 8.87
N LYS A 56 -13.19 1.77 8.76
CA LYS A 56 -12.86 0.77 7.74
C LYS A 56 -13.96 0.76 6.67
N VAL A 57 -13.57 0.96 5.42
CA VAL A 57 -14.46 0.90 4.26
C VAL A 57 -14.46 -0.52 3.71
N ASP A 58 -15.64 -1.10 3.56
CA ASP A 58 -15.81 -2.42 2.95
C ASP A 58 -15.61 -2.33 1.43
N VAL A 59 -15.00 -3.37 0.87
CA VAL A 59 -14.86 -3.48 -0.58
C VAL A 59 -16.17 -3.95 -1.22
N ASN A 60 -16.39 -3.55 -2.47
CA ASN A 60 -17.52 -4.01 -3.27
C ASN A 60 -17.32 -5.46 -3.76
N ASN A 61 -18.27 -5.98 -4.54
CA ASN A 61 -18.22 -7.34 -5.11
C ASN A 61 -17.04 -7.57 -6.08
N GLN A 62 -16.38 -6.49 -6.52
CA GLN A 62 -15.16 -6.57 -7.33
C GLN A 62 -13.89 -6.59 -6.48
N GLY A 63 -14.00 -6.45 -5.16
CA GLY A 63 -12.89 -6.46 -4.22
C GLY A 63 -12.12 -5.14 -4.12
N VAL A 64 -12.72 -4.01 -4.51
CA VAL A 64 -12.15 -2.66 -4.42
C VAL A 64 -13.16 -1.68 -3.84
N ILE A 65 -12.69 -0.52 -3.40
CA ILE A 65 -13.54 0.63 -3.08
C ILE A 65 -13.50 1.65 -4.22
N THR A 66 -14.58 2.40 -4.40
CA THR A 66 -14.68 3.52 -5.35
C THR A 66 -14.41 4.85 -4.65
N ALA A 67 -14.25 5.91 -5.45
CA ALA A 67 -14.15 7.28 -4.95
C ALA A 67 -15.41 7.69 -4.16
N ASP A 68 -16.61 7.22 -4.58
CA ASP A 68 -17.85 7.53 -3.88
C ASP A 68 -17.97 6.77 -2.55
N ASP A 69 -17.52 5.51 -2.48
CA ASP A 69 -17.47 4.76 -1.23
C ASP A 69 -16.60 5.49 -0.20
N LEU A 70 -15.43 5.98 -0.63
CA LEU A 70 -14.57 6.78 0.23
C LEU A 70 -15.23 8.09 0.63
N ARG A 71 -15.80 8.84 -0.33
CA ARG A 71 -16.43 10.16 -0.07
C ARG A 71 -17.54 10.07 0.96
N ASN A 72 -18.31 8.98 0.98
CA ASN A 72 -19.41 8.77 1.92
C ASN A 72 -18.97 8.68 3.40
N VAL A 73 -17.70 8.38 3.66
CA VAL A 73 -17.15 8.26 5.03
C VAL A 73 -16.19 9.40 5.38
N MET A 74 -15.92 10.30 4.43
CA MET A 74 -15.00 11.42 4.64
C MET A 74 -15.64 12.58 5.39
N SER A 75 -14.82 13.29 6.14
CA SER A 75 -15.13 14.56 6.81
C SER A 75 -13.83 15.29 7.12
N ASP A 76 -13.91 16.53 7.57
CA ASP A 76 -12.77 17.39 7.87
C ASP A 76 -11.94 16.94 9.08
N ASP A 77 -12.43 16.00 9.87
CA ASP A 77 -11.73 15.39 11.00
C ASP A 77 -10.80 14.22 10.63
N VAL A 78 -10.80 13.78 9.36
CA VAL A 78 -9.92 12.72 8.86
C VAL A 78 -8.49 13.25 8.71
N ALA A 79 -7.52 12.61 9.40
CA ALA A 79 -6.09 12.94 9.30
C ALA A 79 -5.41 12.23 8.13
N LEU A 80 -5.77 10.96 7.91
CA LEU A 80 -5.14 10.09 6.93
C LEU A 80 -6.16 9.13 6.32
N VAL A 81 -6.07 8.95 5.02
CA VAL A 81 -6.64 7.82 4.29
C VAL A 81 -5.50 6.87 3.94
N SER A 82 -5.61 5.58 4.27
CA SER A 82 -4.61 4.56 3.95
C SER A 82 -5.26 3.41 3.20
N VAL A 83 -4.94 3.27 1.92
CA VAL A 83 -5.49 2.23 1.03
C VAL A 83 -4.37 1.56 0.26
N MET A 84 -4.32 0.22 0.26
CA MET A 84 -3.34 -0.52 -0.52
C MET A 84 -3.51 -0.28 -2.02
N TRP A 85 -2.39 -0.25 -2.77
CA TRP A 85 -2.45 -0.07 -4.23
C TRP A 85 -2.96 -1.31 -4.95
N ALA A 86 -2.53 -2.47 -4.48
CA ALA A 86 -3.04 -3.75 -4.96
C ALA A 86 -3.12 -4.76 -3.82
N ASN A 87 -4.17 -5.58 -3.82
CA ASN A 87 -4.40 -6.54 -2.75
C ASN A 87 -3.48 -7.76 -2.90
N ASN A 88 -2.92 -8.21 -1.79
CA ASN A 88 -1.95 -9.32 -1.76
C ASN A 88 -2.57 -10.71 -1.98
N GLU A 89 -3.87 -10.87 -1.79
CA GLU A 89 -4.58 -12.14 -1.93
C GLU A 89 -5.33 -12.22 -3.27
N THR A 90 -6.13 -11.21 -3.57
CA THR A 90 -6.95 -11.17 -4.79
C THR A 90 -6.20 -10.64 -6.00
N GLY A 91 -5.15 -9.83 -5.78
CA GLY A 91 -4.44 -9.10 -6.81
C GLY A 91 -5.19 -7.87 -7.34
N MET A 92 -6.37 -7.54 -6.81
CA MET A 92 -7.17 -6.42 -7.27
C MET A 92 -6.44 -5.09 -7.10
N ILE A 93 -6.52 -4.23 -8.12
CA ILE A 93 -5.87 -2.92 -8.16
C ILE A 93 -6.89 -1.85 -7.75
N PHE A 94 -6.51 -0.99 -6.81
CA PHE A 94 -7.35 0.10 -6.32
C PHE A 94 -7.14 1.38 -7.15
N PRO A 95 -8.17 2.23 -7.32
CA PRO A 95 -8.10 3.49 -8.07
C PRO A 95 -7.43 4.59 -7.22
N ILE A 96 -6.12 4.44 -6.97
CA ILE A 96 -5.35 5.26 -6.00
C ILE A 96 -5.41 6.75 -6.30
N LYS A 97 -5.33 7.15 -7.58
CA LYS A 97 -5.38 8.55 -7.99
C LYS A 97 -6.69 9.21 -7.59
N GLU A 98 -7.81 8.55 -7.87
CA GLU A 98 -9.15 9.03 -7.53
C GLU A 98 -9.36 9.08 -6.03
N LEU A 99 -8.89 8.05 -5.31
CA LEU A 99 -9.00 7.99 -3.85
C LEU A 99 -8.14 9.07 -3.17
N ALA A 100 -6.92 9.31 -3.65
CA ALA A 100 -6.06 10.38 -3.16
C ALA A 100 -6.69 11.76 -3.40
N SER A 101 -7.32 11.97 -4.56
CA SER A 101 -8.05 13.20 -4.85
C SER A 101 -9.17 13.45 -3.84
N VAL A 102 -9.98 12.42 -3.56
CA VAL A 102 -11.06 12.52 -2.55
C VAL A 102 -10.49 12.84 -1.16
N ALA A 103 -9.43 12.16 -0.73
CA ALA A 103 -8.82 12.45 0.56
C ALA A 103 -8.38 13.94 0.68
N HIS A 104 -7.75 14.45 -0.37
CA HIS A 104 -7.29 15.84 -0.42
C HIS A 104 -8.44 16.87 -0.46
N GLU A 105 -9.59 16.55 -1.06
CA GLU A 105 -10.79 17.40 -1.03
C GLU A 105 -11.21 17.72 0.42
N PHE A 106 -11.00 16.80 1.36
CA PHE A 106 -11.31 16.95 2.79
C PHE A 106 -10.10 17.35 3.64
N GLY A 107 -8.96 17.69 3.02
CA GLY A 107 -7.74 18.08 3.73
C GLY A 107 -7.10 16.94 4.51
N ALA A 108 -7.38 15.68 4.17
CA ALA A 108 -6.71 14.50 4.69
C ALA A 108 -5.47 14.17 3.85
N LEU A 109 -4.45 13.57 4.48
CA LEU A 109 -3.30 13.01 3.77
C LEU A 109 -3.64 11.63 3.21
N PHE A 110 -2.89 11.19 2.18
CA PHE A 110 -3.10 9.89 1.54
C PHE A 110 -1.83 9.03 1.58
N HIS A 111 -1.98 7.84 2.13
CA HIS A 111 -0.96 6.78 2.15
C HIS A 111 -1.42 5.58 1.32
N THR A 112 -0.48 4.93 0.63
CA THR A 112 -0.72 3.65 -0.04
C THR A 112 0.36 2.62 0.30
N ASP A 113 -0.08 1.42 0.68
CA ASP A 113 0.77 0.24 0.69
C ASP A 113 0.89 -0.29 -0.75
N ALA A 114 2.02 -0.02 -1.40
CA ALA A 114 2.27 -0.40 -2.79
C ALA A 114 3.12 -1.67 -2.93
N VAL A 115 3.22 -2.48 -1.88
CA VAL A 115 4.03 -3.71 -1.85
C VAL A 115 3.69 -4.66 -2.99
N GLN A 116 2.42 -4.75 -3.37
CA GLN A 116 1.99 -5.63 -4.47
C GLN A 116 1.91 -4.93 -5.83
N ALA A 117 2.14 -3.61 -5.88
CA ALA A 117 2.11 -2.83 -7.12
C ALA A 117 3.52 -2.62 -7.71
N VAL A 118 4.49 -2.23 -6.85
CA VAL A 118 5.86 -1.94 -7.28
C VAL A 118 6.49 -3.15 -7.96
N GLY A 119 7.01 -2.93 -9.18
CA GLY A 119 7.63 -3.96 -10.01
C GLY A 119 6.66 -4.88 -10.76
N LYS A 120 5.34 -4.71 -10.62
CA LYS A 120 4.32 -5.54 -11.30
C LYS A 120 3.40 -4.73 -12.20
N ILE A 121 3.09 -3.51 -11.80
CA ILE A 121 2.29 -2.54 -12.57
C ILE A 121 3.01 -1.18 -12.57
N PRO A 122 2.68 -0.26 -13.49
CA PRO A 122 3.19 1.11 -13.43
C PRO A 122 2.78 1.78 -12.12
N VAL A 123 3.76 2.40 -11.45
CA VAL A 123 3.54 3.17 -10.22
C VAL A 123 4.18 4.55 -10.41
N ASP A 124 3.36 5.59 -10.47
CA ASP A 124 3.79 6.98 -10.54
C ASP A 124 3.20 7.75 -9.36
N VAL A 125 4.06 8.11 -8.41
CA VAL A 125 3.67 8.82 -7.17
C VAL A 125 3.23 10.27 -7.44
N GLN A 126 3.69 10.87 -8.54
CA GLN A 126 3.32 12.24 -8.91
C GLN A 126 1.94 12.26 -9.58
N ASP A 127 1.70 11.37 -10.56
CA ASP A 127 0.40 11.23 -11.21
C ASP A 127 -0.68 10.80 -10.23
N ALA A 128 -0.39 9.82 -9.36
CA ALA A 128 -1.31 9.37 -8.31
C ALA A 128 -1.48 10.38 -7.18
N ASN A 129 -0.59 11.38 -7.08
CA ASN A 129 -0.60 12.45 -6.09
C ASN A 129 -0.65 11.95 -4.63
N VAL A 130 -0.02 10.81 -4.34
CA VAL A 130 0.04 10.26 -2.98
C VAL A 130 1.03 11.04 -2.11
N ASP A 131 0.73 11.13 -0.80
CA ASP A 131 1.61 11.79 0.17
C ASP A 131 2.66 10.82 0.73
N PHE A 132 2.27 9.54 0.90
CA PHE A 132 3.14 8.48 1.37
C PHE A 132 2.92 7.20 0.56
N LEU A 133 4.02 6.47 0.30
CA LEU A 133 3.96 5.16 -0.33
C LEU A 133 4.97 4.22 0.31
N SER A 134 4.49 3.04 0.70
CA SER A 134 5.31 1.99 1.33
C SER A 134 5.57 0.84 0.36
N PHE A 135 6.81 0.31 0.33
CA PHE A 135 7.10 -0.91 -0.39
C PHE A 135 8.24 -1.73 0.23
N SER A 136 8.31 -3.01 -0.11
CA SER A 136 9.35 -3.95 0.33
C SER A 136 10.11 -4.53 -0.86
N GLY A 137 11.44 -4.49 -0.80
CA GLY A 137 12.30 -4.93 -1.91
C GLY A 137 12.12 -6.42 -2.27
N HIS A 138 11.90 -7.28 -1.29
CA HIS A 138 11.74 -8.73 -1.53
C HIS A 138 10.51 -9.11 -2.38
N LYS A 139 9.59 -8.20 -2.64
CA LYS A 139 8.41 -8.44 -3.50
C LYS A 139 8.69 -8.24 -4.99
N PHE A 140 9.85 -7.67 -5.33
CA PHE A 140 10.37 -7.52 -6.68
C PHE A 140 11.84 -7.99 -6.78
N HIS A 141 12.15 -9.12 -6.11
CA HIS A 141 13.40 -9.87 -6.20
C HIS A 141 14.65 -9.25 -5.55
N ALA A 142 14.50 -8.19 -4.74
CA ALA A 142 15.57 -7.72 -3.87
C ALA A 142 15.74 -8.62 -2.62
N PRO A 143 16.83 -8.50 -1.87
CA PRO A 143 16.99 -9.19 -0.59
C PRO A 143 15.88 -8.82 0.40
N LYS A 144 15.60 -9.72 1.35
CA LYS A 144 14.80 -9.41 2.54
C LYS A 144 15.55 -8.43 3.44
N GLY A 145 14.83 -7.71 4.30
CA GLY A 145 15.42 -6.74 5.23
C GLY A 145 15.76 -5.39 4.60
N VAL A 146 15.12 -5.04 3.47
CA VAL A 146 15.21 -3.73 2.84
C VAL A 146 13.88 -3.35 2.20
N GLY A 147 13.44 -2.13 2.45
CA GLY A 147 12.26 -1.50 1.89
C GLY A 147 12.42 0.02 1.84
N ALA A 148 11.37 0.72 1.48
CA ALA A 148 11.39 2.17 1.53
C ALA A 148 10.01 2.76 1.78
N LEU A 149 10.04 3.98 2.29
CA LEU A 149 8.92 4.88 2.43
C LEU A 149 9.15 6.10 1.53
N TYR A 150 8.29 6.30 0.54
CA TYR A 150 8.19 7.57 -0.14
C TYR A 150 7.44 8.56 0.76
N ILE A 151 7.98 9.77 0.87
CA ILE A 151 7.37 10.89 1.57
C ILE A 151 7.38 12.05 0.59
N LYS A 152 6.20 12.60 0.27
CA LYS A 152 6.08 13.76 -0.61
C LYS A 152 6.87 14.94 -0.06
N ASN A 153 7.49 15.73 -0.95
CA ASN A 153 8.43 16.78 -0.61
C ASN A 153 7.99 17.63 0.59
N SER A 154 8.95 17.78 1.51
CA SER A 154 8.83 18.66 2.70
C SER A 154 7.73 18.28 3.70
N MET A 155 7.05 17.15 3.55
CA MET A 155 6.09 16.72 4.55
C MET A 155 6.80 16.36 5.88
N PRO A 156 6.38 16.96 7.00
CA PRO A 156 6.83 16.51 8.30
C PRO A 156 6.24 15.13 8.61
N LEU A 157 7.04 14.27 9.15
CA LEU A 157 6.62 12.98 9.71
C LEU A 157 7.52 12.65 10.89
N THR A 158 6.95 12.59 12.09
CA THR A 158 7.68 12.25 13.32
C THR A 158 8.38 10.90 13.14
N SER A 159 9.68 10.86 13.45
CA SER A 159 10.52 9.66 13.30
C SER A 159 9.97 8.51 14.14
N LEU A 160 9.93 7.30 13.55
CA LEU A 160 9.56 6.08 14.27
C LEU A 160 10.75 5.55 15.11
N LEU A 161 11.96 5.62 14.54
CA LEU A 161 13.19 5.16 15.19
C LEU A 161 14.10 6.35 15.48
N HIS A 162 14.42 6.53 16.76
CA HIS A 162 15.26 7.61 17.26
C HIS A 162 16.70 7.10 17.49
N GLY A 163 17.70 7.98 17.30
CA GLY A 163 19.12 7.68 17.47
C GLY A 163 20.00 8.63 16.68
N GLY A 164 20.97 8.12 15.93
CA GLY A 164 21.86 8.93 15.10
C GLY A 164 21.13 9.56 13.89
N GLU A 165 21.73 10.59 13.31
CA GLU A 165 21.15 11.45 12.25
C GLU A 165 21.15 10.83 10.84
N HIS A 166 20.98 9.49 10.73
CA HIS A 166 20.89 8.85 9.43
C HIS A 166 19.64 9.36 8.66
N MET A 167 19.72 9.36 7.33
CA MET A 167 18.66 9.84 6.44
C MET A 167 18.19 11.27 6.76
N GLY A 168 19.12 12.15 7.19
CA GLY A 168 18.77 13.51 7.58
C GLY A 168 17.93 13.59 8.86
N GLY A 169 18.21 12.72 9.83
CA GLY A 169 17.50 12.64 11.11
C GLY A 169 16.12 11.97 11.02
N ARG A 170 15.70 11.51 9.85
CA ARG A 170 14.36 10.92 9.66
C ARG A 170 14.26 9.49 10.16
N ARG A 171 15.30 8.68 9.98
CA ARG A 171 15.30 7.26 10.38
C ARG A 171 16.68 6.87 10.85
N SER A 172 16.81 6.63 12.13
CA SER A 172 18.07 6.25 12.76
C SER A 172 18.39 4.77 12.57
N GLY A 173 19.65 4.41 12.72
CA GLY A 173 20.16 3.04 12.59
C GLY A 173 21.08 2.88 11.38
N THR A 174 22.15 2.10 11.56
CA THR A 174 23.15 1.83 10.53
C THR A 174 22.47 1.28 9.27
N LEU A 175 22.83 1.85 8.11
CA LEU A 175 22.23 1.49 6.85
C LEU A 175 22.73 0.13 6.35
N ASN A 176 21.81 -0.71 5.90
CA ASN A 176 22.09 -1.94 5.16
C ASN A 176 22.50 -1.59 3.71
N VAL A 177 23.73 -1.09 3.53
CA VAL A 177 24.23 -0.60 2.22
C VAL A 177 24.12 -1.67 1.14
N ALA A 178 24.49 -2.91 1.43
CA ALA A 178 24.40 -4.01 0.46
C ALA A 178 22.95 -4.26 0.02
N GLY A 179 21.99 -4.30 0.97
CA GLY A 179 20.57 -4.45 0.68
C GLY A 179 20.00 -3.27 -0.12
N ILE A 180 20.43 -2.04 0.18
CA ILE A 180 19.99 -0.84 -0.54
C ILE A 180 20.45 -0.87 -2.00
N VAL A 181 21.72 -1.19 -2.25
CA VAL A 181 22.28 -1.31 -3.61
C VAL A 181 21.55 -2.41 -4.38
N ALA A 182 21.36 -3.58 -3.76
CA ALA A 182 20.63 -4.70 -4.37
C ALA A 182 19.17 -4.35 -4.65
N MET A 183 18.50 -3.59 -3.76
CA MET A 183 17.13 -3.13 -3.98
C MET A 183 17.05 -2.15 -5.15
N GLY A 184 18.00 -1.23 -5.27
CA GLY A 184 18.08 -0.31 -6.42
C GLY A 184 18.21 -1.06 -7.74
N GLN A 185 19.12 -2.04 -7.81
CA GLN A 185 19.31 -2.87 -9.00
C GLN A 185 18.05 -3.72 -9.31
N ALA A 186 17.41 -4.29 -8.28
CA ALA A 186 16.18 -5.06 -8.46
C ALA A 186 15.03 -4.18 -8.99
N LEU A 187 14.92 -2.94 -8.51
CA LEU A 187 13.90 -1.99 -8.97
C LEU A 187 14.15 -1.56 -10.42
N GLU A 188 15.40 -1.31 -10.79
CA GLU A 188 15.77 -1.02 -12.19
C GLU A 188 15.41 -2.19 -13.12
N ASN A 189 15.74 -3.42 -12.72
CA ASN A 189 15.38 -4.63 -13.45
C ASN A 189 13.85 -4.80 -13.56
N ALA A 190 13.13 -4.65 -12.45
CA ALA A 190 11.67 -4.76 -12.43
C ALA A 190 11.02 -3.75 -13.38
N ASN A 191 11.49 -2.50 -13.41
CA ASN A 191 11.01 -1.49 -14.34
C ASN A 191 11.33 -1.84 -15.80
N LYS A 192 12.53 -2.34 -16.09
CA LYS A 192 12.95 -2.78 -17.43
C LYS A 192 12.10 -3.93 -17.96
N PHE A 193 11.69 -4.85 -17.10
CA PHE A 193 10.91 -6.03 -17.47
C PHE A 193 9.40 -5.87 -17.22
N LEU A 194 8.92 -4.68 -16.85
CA LEU A 194 7.53 -4.46 -16.48
C LEU A 194 6.54 -4.85 -17.60
N ALA A 195 6.83 -4.50 -18.85
CA ALA A 195 5.98 -4.88 -20.00
C ALA A 195 5.95 -6.40 -20.22
N PHE A 196 7.07 -7.10 -19.96
CA PHE A 196 7.14 -8.56 -20.02
C PHE A 196 6.32 -9.20 -18.88
N GLU A 197 6.43 -8.67 -17.67
CA GLU A 197 5.63 -9.12 -16.51
C GLU A 197 4.14 -9.02 -16.83
N GLN A 198 3.69 -7.88 -17.32
CA GLN A 198 2.29 -7.67 -17.67
C GLN A 198 1.80 -8.57 -18.80
N SER A 199 2.59 -8.75 -19.85
CA SER A 199 2.17 -9.52 -21.03
C SER A 199 2.37 -11.02 -20.82
N HIS A 200 3.54 -11.47 -20.43
CA HIS A 200 3.88 -12.90 -20.34
C HIS A 200 3.30 -13.54 -19.09
N VAL A 201 3.53 -12.97 -17.91
CA VAL A 201 3.02 -13.52 -16.65
C VAL A 201 1.50 -13.38 -16.61
N GLY A 202 0.95 -12.25 -17.06
CA GLY A 202 -0.49 -12.04 -17.20
C GLY A 202 -1.16 -13.09 -18.11
N ARG A 203 -0.52 -13.43 -19.24
CA ARG A 203 -1.00 -14.49 -20.12
C ARG A 203 -0.99 -15.87 -19.44
N LEU A 204 0.05 -16.19 -18.68
CA LEU A 204 0.14 -17.46 -17.93
C LEU A 204 -0.93 -17.54 -16.85
N ARG A 205 -1.13 -16.44 -16.09
CA ARG A 205 -2.21 -16.30 -15.12
C ARG A 205 -3.58 -16.52 -15.76
N ASN A 206 -3.85 -15.86 -16.88
CA ASN A 206 -5.12 -16.01 -17.59
C ASN A 206 -5.36 -17.44 -18.07
N LYS A 207 -4.31 -18.11 -18.60
CA LYS A 207 -4.40 -19.52 -18.99
C LYS A 207 -4.71 -20.43 -17.81
N LEU A 208 -4.12 -20.18 -16.65
CA LEU A 208 -4.42 -20.90 -15.41
C LEU A 208 -5.86 -20.66 -14.96
N GLU A 209 -6.31 -19.40 -14.98
CA GLU A 209 -7.66 -19.01 -14.63
C GLU A 209 -8.71 -19.67 -15.53
N ASP A 210 -8.51 -19.68 -16.84
CA ASP A 210 -9.40 -20.35 -17.79
C ASP A 210 -9.49 -21.87 -17.53
N ALA A 211 -8.35 -22.51 -17.23
CA ALA A 211 -8.31 -23.94 -16.90
C ALA A 211 -9.04 -24.23 -15.57
N LEU A 212 -8.87 -23.39 -14.56
CA LEU A 212 -9.54 -23.57 -13.27
C LEU A 212 -11.06 -23.35 -13.38
N LEU A 213 -11.50 -22.34 -14.14
CA LEU A 213 -12.92 -22.07 -14.37
C LEU A 213 -13.64 -23.16 -15.18
N SER A 214 -12.91 -24.04 -15.87
CA SER A 214 -13.50 -25.21 -16.53
C SER A 214 -13.84 -26.35 -15.57
N LEU A 215 -13.37 -26.30 -14.33
CA LEU A 215 -13.67 -27.27 -13.29
C LEU A 215 -15.00 -26.95 -12.61
N PRO A 216 -15.79 -27.98 -12.21
CA PRO A 216 -17.01 -27.74 -11.44
C PRO A 216 -16.68 -27.10 -10.09
N ASP A 217 -17.59 -26.29 -9.58
CA ASP A 217 -17.53 -25.70 -8.24
C ASP A 217 -16.33 -24.76 -7.98
N VAL A 218 -15.63 -24.32 -9.03
CA VAL A 218 -14.55 -23.33 -8.95
C VAL A 218 -15.06 -21.95 -9.37
N THR A 219 -14.78 -20.95 -8.54
CA THR A 219 -15.01 -19.54 -8.82
C THR A 219 -13.74 -18.73 -8.63
N VAL A 220 -13.57 -17.66 -9.41
CA VAL A 220 -12.45 -16.72 -9.28
C VAL A 220 -12.98 -15.44 -8.64
N VAL A 221 -12.26 -14.95 -7.62
CA VAL A 221 -12.61 -13.73 -6.90
C VAL A 221 -12.01 -12.52 -7.62
N GLY A 222 -12.84 -11.48 -7.83
CA GLY A 222 -12.45 -10.21 -8.42
C GLY A 222 -12.45 -10.19 -9.96
N ASP A 223 -12.19 -8.99 -10.51
CA ASP A 223 -12.18 -8.77 -11.96
C ASP A 223 -10.80 -9.07 -12.57
N ARG A 224 -10.79 -9.92 -13.61
CA ARG A 224 -9.58 -10.26 -14.38
C ARG A 224 -8.89 -9.04 -14.99
N ALA A 225 -9.66 -8.08 -15.46
CA ALA A 225 -9.13 -6.91 -16.18
C ALA A 225 -8.41 -5.93 -15.23
N ASN A 226 -8.83 -5.87 -13.95
CA ASN A 226 -8.29 -4.95 -12.96
C ASN A 226 -7.46 -5.68 -11.90
N ARG A 227 -6.49 -6.49 -12.33
CA ARG A 227 -5.70 -7.35 -11.45
C ARG A 227 -4.22 -7.34 -11.82
N VAL A 228 -3.33 -7.39 -10.79
CA VAL A 228 -1.89 -7.56 -11.02
C VAL A 228 -1.60 -8.86 -11.79
N PRO A 229 -0.53 -8.90 -12.61
CA PRO A 229 -0.32 -10.00 -13.57
C PRO A 229 -0.07 -11.37 -12.93
N ASN A 230 0.40 -11.42 -11.69
CA ASN A 230 0.93 -12.64 -11.07
C ASN A 230 0.04 -13.21 -9.94
N THR A 231 -1.18 -12.71 -9.75
CA THR A 231 -2.03 -13.13 -8.62
C THR A 231 -3.42 -13.52 -9.11
N ILE A 232 -3.97 -14.59 -8.52
CA ILE A 232 -5.34 -15.05 -8.70
C ILE A 232 -5.80 -15.66 -7.36
N LEU A 233 -7.03 -15.37 -6.96
CA LEU A 233 -7.69 -16.01 -5.83
C LEU A 233 -8.85 -16.85 -6.35
N VAL A 234 -8.84 -18.13 -6.00
CA VAL A 234 -9.91 -19.08 -6.35
C VAL A 234 -10.62 -19.58 -5.10
N SER A 235 -11.92 -19.77 -5.21
CA SER A 235 -12.74 -20.45 -4.22
C SER A 235 -13.24 -21.76 -4.82
N ILE A 236 -13.12 -22.84 -4.06
CA ILE A 236 -13.58 -24.18 -4.46
C ILE A 236 -14.64 -24.59 -3.45
N LYS A 237 -15.85 -24.88 -3.93
CA LYS A 237 -16.93 -25.34 -3.06
C LYS A 237 -16.64 -26.77 -2.64
N GLY A 238 -16.45 -27.01 -1.33
CA GLY A 238 -16.27 -28.31 -0.70
C GLY A 238 -17.55 -28.85 -0.09
#